data_94435735536ca2e059b1ea3a7215671b
#
_entry.id   94435735536ca2e059b1ea3a7215671b
#
_cell.length_a   1.000
_cell.length_b   1.000
_cell.length_c   1.000
_cell.angle_alpha   90.00
_cell.angle_beta   90.00
_cell.angle_gamma   90.00
#
_symmetry.space_group_name_H-M   'P 1'
#
loop_
_entity.id
_entity.type
_entity.pdbx_description
1 polymer ?
#
loop_
_entity_poly.entity_id
_entity_poly.type
_entity_poly.pdbx_seq_one_letter_code
_entity_poly.pdbx_strand_id
1 'polypeptide(L)'
;MNKGSIIVAGIGPGSPQDITPAVCEAIVQSDVVIGYKYYFQFIEPWLSSTARCIDTGMKKERERAAIAFEEAEKGQRVTVISSGDAGIYGMAPLIYEMKKDRDSAIEIRVLPGISAFQKAASLLGAPIGHDLCIISLSDLMTPWEKIEKRIIAAAEADFVTAVYNPKSEGRYWQLHRLKALFLERRASTTPVGYVREAGRPGEHVVRTTLAQFDPEEIDMFTVVLIGNSQSYQTQDAIITPRGYYRERIEGAEGKGQQIMMESFRTIEREMRHPEVPIDRRWALFHAIHTTADFSMEDILYTDPNAVARMHEAIKKGEIKTIVTDVSMVAAGIRKGALERLGLSVKCYITDPRVVENSKTRGTTRAEEAIRLAVEEDPNALFAFGNAPTALIELCRQIRLGKATPSGIIAAPVGFVHVCESKHRVHTFPHIPKIIVEGRRGGSNLAATLINAILCYDDAAALYPGRDV
;
A
#
# COMPACT_ATOMS: atom_id res chain seq x y z
N MET A 1 59.50 -5.91 2.39
CA MET A 1 58.57 -5.61 3.49
C MET A 1 57.22 -6.19 3.14
N ASN A 2 56.66 -7.02 4.03
CA ASN A 2 55.28 -7.48 3.82
C ASN A 2 54.34 -6.26 3.73
N LYS A 3 53.58 -6.12 2.64
CA LYS A 3 52.57 -5.09 2.55
C LYS A 3 51.46 -5.46 3.53
N GLY A 4 51.14 -4.61 4.48
CA GLY A 4 50.01 -4.81 5.36
C GLY A 4 48.67 -4.78 4.58
N SER A 5 47.62 -5.25 5.19
CA SER A 5 46.32 -5.32 4.59
C SER A 5 45.19 -5.01 5.59
N ILE A 6 44.04 -4.58 5.10
CA ILE A 6 42.86 -4.35 5.93
C ILE A 6 41.73 -5.29 5.46
N ILE A 7 41.20 -6.07 6.37
CA ILE A 7 39.95 -6.82 6.19
C ILE A 7 38.85 -6.11 6.97
N VAL A 8 37.74 -5.81 6.31
CA VAL A 8 36.53 -5.29 6.99
C VAL A 8 35.55 -6.44 7.09
N ALA A 9 35.33 -6.93 8.30
CA ALA A 9 34.64 -8.18 8.55
C ALA A 9 33.26 -7.94 9.21
N GLY A 10 32.21 -8.43 8.59
CA GLY A 10 30.86 -8.50 9.17
C GLY A 10 30.75 -9.68 10.12
N ILE A 11 30.64 -9.43 11.42
CA ILE A 11 30.61 -10.48 12.45
C ILE A 11 29.20 -11.01 12.77
N GLY A 12 28.20 -10.72 11.93
CA GLY A 12 26.83 -11.14 12.18
C GLY A 12 26.12 -10.34 13.28
N PRO A 13 24.88 -10.72 13.63
CA PRO A 13 24.02 -9.94 14.52
C PRO A 13 24.35 -10.11 16.01
N GLY A 14 25.14 -11.14 16.38
CA GLY A 14 25.57 -11.33 17.77
C GLY A 14 25.66 -12.77 18.25
N SER A 15 25.22 -13.76 17.45
CA SER A 15 25.44 -15.18 17.74
C SER A 15 26.74 -15.65 17.09
N PRO A 16 27.62 -16.41 17.83
CA PRO A 16 28.77 -17.04 17.22
C PRO A 16 28.45 -17.94 16.02
N GLN A 17 27.29 -18.54 16.01
CA GLN A 17 26.81 -19.43 14.91
C GLN A 17 26.50 -18.66 13.62
N ASP A 18 26.27 -17.36 13.72
CA ASP A 18 25.94 -16.48 12.59
C ASP A 18 27.18 -15.80 11.99
N ILE A 19 28.40 -16.14 12.48
CA ILE A 19 29.67 -15.67 11.93
C ILE A 19 30.12 -16.61 10.81
N THR A 20 30.46 -16.06 9.66
CA THR A 20 30.92 -16.89 8.53
C THR A 20 32.31 -17.48 8.77
N PRO A 21 32.59 -18.69 8.26
CA PRO A 21 33.94 -19.29 8.41
C PRO A 21 35.08 -18.40 7.91
N ALA A 22 34.84 -17.65 6.81
CA ALA A 22 35.84 -16.72 6.26
C ALA A 22 36.17 -15.58 7.21
N VAL A 23 35.19 -15.09 7.98
CA VAL A 23 35.39 -14.07 9.00
C VAL A 23 36.16 -14.65 10.21
N CYS A 24 35.78 -15.85 10.66
CA CYS A 24 36.50 -16.55 11.73
C CYS A 24 37.99 -16.72 11.37
N GLU A 25 38.25 -17.21 10.15
CA GLU A 25 39.63 -17.40 9.66
C GLU A 25 40.41 -16.06 9.60
N ALA A 26 39.77 -15.00 9.11
CA ALA A 26 40.38 -13.67 9.04
C ALA A 26 40.77 -13.15 10.44
N ILE A 27 39.88 -13.35 11.43
CA ILE A 27 40.16 -12.94 12.83
C ILE A 27 41.34 -13.72 13.41
N VAL A 28 41.34 -15.05 13.22
CA VAL A 28 42.46 -15.93 13.70
C VAL A 28 43.79 -15.51 13.09
N GLN A 29 43.83 -15.13 11.83
CA GLN A 29 45.05 -14.76 11.11
C GLN A 29 45.45 -13.30 11.33
N SER A 30 44.71 -12.49 12.03
CA SER A 30 44.97 -11.06 12.22
C SER A 30 46.10 -10.82 13.22
N ASP A 31 46.96 -9.86 12.89
CA ASP A 31 47.95 -9.31 13.83
C ASP A 31 47.29 -8.25 14.73
N VAL A 32 46.30 -7.54 14.18
CA VAL A 32 45.52 -6.50 14.88
C VAL A 32 44.02 -6.65 14.56
N VAL A 33 43.19 -6.67 15.59
CA VAL A 33 41.71 -6.62 15.46
C VAL A 33 41.20 -5.32 16.07
N ILE A 34 40.42 -4.57 15.29
CA ILE A 34 39.92 -3.24 15.67
C ILE A 34 38.40 -3.25 15.64
N GLY A 35 37.77 -2.74 16.70
CA GLY A 35 36.31 -2.72 16.75
C GLY A 35 35.72 -1.83 17.85
N TYR A 36 34.40 -1.81 17.90
CA TYR A 36 33.72 -1.26 19.08
C TYR A 36 33.82 -2.27 20.23
N LYS A 37 34.12 -1.79 21.42
CA LYS A 37 34.42 -2.62 22.61
C LYS A 37 33.41 -3.75 22.82
N TYR A 38 32.13 -3.43 22.70
CA TYR A 38 31.02 -4.39 22.89
C TYR A 38 31.04 -5.57 21.90
N TYR A 39 31.66 -5.42 20.71
CA TYR A 39 31.66 -6.49 19.70
C TYR A 39 32.71 -7.57 19.96
N PHE A 40 33.73 -7.31 20.75
CA PHE A 40 34.79 -8.29 21.03
C PHE A 40 34.27 -9.54 21.73
N GLN A 41 33.26 -9.43 22.58
CA GLN A 41 32.64 -10.58 23.22
C GLN A 41 32.04 -11.62 22.24
N PHE A 42 31.65 -11.20 21.04
CA PHE A 42 31.06 -12.11 20.04
C PHE A 42 32.12 -12.86 19.24
N ILE A 43 33.38 -12.43 19.27
CA ILE A 43 34.50 -13.02 18.51
C ILE A 43 35.56 -13.64 19.40
N GLU A 44 35.37 -13.62 20.71
CA GLU A 44 36.34 -14.12 21.70
C GLU A 44 36.88 -15.52 21.36
N PRO A 45 36.09 -16.52 20.92
CA PRO A 45 36.58 -17.85 20.58
C PRO A 45 37.59 -17.90 19.44
N TRP A 46 37.66 -16.88 18.58
CA TRP A 46 38.55 -16.81 17.42
C TRP A 46 39.73 -15.82 17.61
N LEU A 47 39.78 -15.13 18.74
CA LEU A 47 40.90 -14.20 18.99
C LEU A 47 42.16 -14.99 19.29
N SER A 48 43.21 -14.78 18.47
CA SER A 48 44.54 -15.31 18.77
C SER A 48 45.10 -14.63 19.99
N SER A 49 45.78 -15.40 20.84
CA SER A 49 46.50 -14.84 22.03
C SER A 49 47.62 -13.85 21.65
N THR A 50 48.03 -13.85 20.39
CA THR A 50 49.05 -12.94 19.85
C THR A 50 48.48 -11.72 19.16
N ALA A 51 47.18 -11.73 18.86
CA ALA A 51 46.51 -10.62 18.19
C ALA A 51 46.30 -9.45 19.15
N ARG A 52 46.64 -8.26 18.70
CA ARG A 52 46.40 -7.03 19.47
C ARG A 52 44.98 -6.53 19.19
N CYS A 53 44.16 -6.46 20.24
CA CYS A 53 42.82 -5.91 20.17
C CYS A 53 42.83 -4.41 20.47
N ILE A 54 42.28 -3.60 19.55
CA ILE A 54 42.14 -2.15 19.73
C ILE A 54 40.67 -1.84 19.79
N ASP A 55 40.19 -1.50 20.98
CA ASP A 55 38.82 -1.06 21.15
C ASP A 55 38.71 0.47 21.00
N THR A 56 37.61 0.91 20.41
CA THR A 56 37.26 2.32 20.30
C THR A 56 35.82 2.52 20.77
N GLY A 57 35.54 3.69 21.32
CA GLY A 57 34.23 4.03 21.82
C GLY A 57 33.15 4.16 20.70
N MET A 58 31.90 4.34 21.13
CA MET A 58 30.79 4.68 20.25
C MET A 58 31.03 6.05 19.58
N LYS A 59 30.55 6.21 18.32
CA LYS A 59 30.74 7.43 17.49
C LYS A 59 32.20 7.74 17.14
N LYS A 60 33.08 6.74 17.21
CA LYS A 60 34.52 6.85 16.89
C LYS A 60 34.89 6.10 15.58
N GLU A 61 33.98 6.04 14.63
CA GLU A 61 34.15 5.27 13.39
C GLU A 61 35.36 5.80 12.58
N ARG A 62 35.51 7.13 12.47
CA ARG A 62 36.63 7.76 11.73
C ARG A 62 37.97 7.47 12.39
N GLU A 63 38.06 7.54 13.73
CA GLU A 63 39.26 7.21 14.51
C GLU A 63 39.62 5.74 14.29
N ARG A 64 38.63 4.84 14.37
CA ARG A 64 38.80 3.40 14.13
C ARG A 64 39.34 3.12 12.74
N ALA A 65 38.84 3.78 11.72
CA ALA A 65 39.30 3.66 10.35
C ALA A 65 40.75 4.19 10.22
N ALA A 66 41.11 5.33 10.84
CA ALA A 66 42.44 5.90 10.81
C ALA A 66 43.47 4.94 11.43
N ILE A 67 43.19 4.39 12.61
CA ILE A 67 44.02 3.41 13.28
C ILE A 67 44.24 2.17 12.40
N ALA A 68 43.22 1.71 11.68
CA ALA A 68 43.34 0.57 10.77
C ALA A 68 44.38 0.81 9.66
N PHE A 69 44.40 2.01 9.07
CA PHE A 69 45.42 2.37 8.08
C PHE A 69 46.81 2.50 8.70
N GLU A 70 46.92 3.13 9.86
CA GLU A 70 48.22 3.29 10.55
C GLU A 70 48.85 1.95 10.90
N GLU A 71 48.08 0.97 11.33
CA GLU A 71 48.59 -0.37 11.63
C GLU A 71 48.92 -1.16 10.35
N ALA A 72 48.11 -1.03 9.31
CA ALA A 72 48.37 -1.66 8.02
C ALA A 72 49.62 -1.08 7.34
N GLU A 73 49.88 0.22 7.45
CA GLU A 73 51.09 0.89 6.96
C GLU A 73 52.38 0.38 7.67
N LYS A 74 52.29 -0.14 8.91
CA LYS A 74 53.36 -0.84 9.64
C LYS A 74 53.57 -2.28 9.15
N GLY A 75 52.82 -2.73 8.13
CA GLY A 75 52.93 -4.08 7.58
C GLY A 75 52.03 -5.12 8.29
N GLN A 76 51.11 -4.70 9.15
CA GLN A 76 50.24 -5.60 9.90
C GLN A 76 49.02 -6.05 9.09
N ARG A 77 48.52 -7.26 9.34
CA ARG A 77 47.23 -7.76 8.88
C ARG A 77 46.15 -7.29 9.86
N VAL A 78 45.35 -6.33 9.43
CA VAL A 78 44.37 -5.67 10.28
C VAL A 78 42.95 -6.17 9.93
N THR A 79 42.21 -6.62 10.92
CA THR A 79 40.75 -6.88 10.74
C THR A 79 39.93 -5.84 11.51
N VAL A 80 39.09 -5.10 10.78
CA VAL A 80 38.11 -4.18 11.34
C VAL A 80 36.77 -4.90 11.43
N ILE A 81 36.30 -5.15 12.64
CA ILE A 81 35.04 -5.83 12.87
C ILE A 81 33.82 -4.87 12.85
N SER A 82 32.75 -5.29 12.24
CA SER A 82 31.47 -4.56 12.11
C SER A 82 30.33 -5.50 12.47
N SER A 83 29.41 -5.07 13.33
CA SER A 83 28.21 -5.86 13.64
C SER A 83 27.33 -6.00 12.39
N GLY A 84 26.66 -7.16 12.24
CA GLY A 84 25.89 -7.47 11.06
C GLY A 84 26.79 -7.68 9.85
N ASP A 85 26.43 -7.05 8.73
CA ASP A 85 27.23 -6.98 7.50
C ASP A 85 28.07 -5.72 7.47
N ALA A 86 29.32 -5.84 6.99
CA ALA A 86 30.26 -4.73 6.96
C ALA A 86 29.90 -3.63 5.93
N GLY A 87 29.10 -3.96 4.91
CA GLY A 87 28.64 -3.04 3.85
C GLY A 87 27.30 -2.38 4.12
N ILE A 88 26.43 -3.00 4.95
CA ILE A 88 25.10 -2.47 5.24
C ILE A 88 25.13 -1.60 6.49
N TYR A 89 25.23 -0.28 6.32
CA TYR A 89 25.43 0.71 7.38
C TYR A 89 26.63 0.41 8.30
N GLY A 90 27.60 -0.38 7.81
CA GLY A 90 28.79 -0.82 8.50
C GLY A 90 30.05 0.01 8.17
N MET A 91 31.20 -0.54 8.51
CA MET A 91 32.50 0.17 8.41
C MET A 91 33.06 0.19 6.98
N ALA A 92 32.64 -0.68 6.06
CA ALA A 92 33.28 -0.82 4.75
C ALA A 92 33.26 0.47 3.90
N PRO A 93 32.15 1.20 3.78
CA PRO A 93 32.14 2.45 3.03
C PRO A 93 33.15 3.46 3.54
N LEU A 94 33.21 3.66 4.85
CA LEU A 94 34.14 4.60 5.48
C LEU A 94 35.60 4.24 5.24
N ILE A 95 35.95 2.95 5.30
CA ILE A 95 37.30 2.47 5.01
C ILE A 95 37.68 2.77 3.54
N TYR A 96 36.80 2.56 2.60
CA TYR A 96 37.07 2.89 1.20
C TYR A 96 37.12 4.40 0.93
N GLU A 97 36.30 5.21 1.57
CA GLU A 97 36.36 6.66 1.50
C GLU A 97 37.73 7.16 2.04
N MET A 98 38.15 6.66 3.18
CA MET A 98 39.46 7.03 3.79
C MET A 98 40.62 6.54 2.93
N LYS A 99 40.56 5.38 2.28
CA LYS A 99 41.56 4.92 1.33
C LYS A 99 41.75 5.93 0.20
N LYS A 100 40.63 6.41 -0.37
CA LYS A 100 40.65 7.41 -1.43
C LYS A 100 41.26 8.74 -0.95
N ASP A 101 40.83 9.22 0.22
CA ASP A 101 41.30 10.50 0.77
C ASP A 101 42.81 10.48 1.14
N ARG A 102 43.33 9.32 1.52
CA ARG A 102 44.75 9.13 1.85
C ARG A 102 45.62 8.75 0.65
N ASP A 103 45.04 8.51 -0.52
CA ASP A 103 45.72 7.93 -1.69
C ASP A 103 46.52 6.66 -1.33
N SER A 104 45.93 5.84 -0.47
CA SER A 104 46.63 4.67 0.12
C SER A 104 46.66 3.48 -0.81
N ALA A 105 47.83 2.85 -0.92
CA ALA A 105 48.02 1.61 -1.67
C ALA A 105 47.70 0.33 -0.87
N ILE A 106 47.22 0.45 0.38
CA ILE A 106 46.84 -0.68 1.23
C ILE A 106 45.73 -1.49 0.57
N GLU A 107 45.92 -2.80 0.53
CA GLU A 107 44.86 -3.73 0.06
C GLU A 107 43.74 -3.79 1.08
N ILE A 108 42.48 -3.62 0.59
CA ILE A 108 41.27 -3.75 1.39
C ILE A 108 40.45 -4.91 0.84
N ARG A 109 39.98 -5.75 1.77
CA ARG A 109 39.04 -6.84 1.48
C ARG A 109 37.85 -6.74 2.41
N VAL A 110 36.62 -6.89 1.87
CA VAL A 110 35.42 -6.91 2.67
C VAL A 110 34.91 -8.36 2.74
N LEU A 111 34.65 -8.81 3.94
CA LEU A 111 34.02 -10.10 4.20
C LEU A 111 32.59 -9.85 4.68
N PRO A 112 31.56 -10.38 3.98
CA PRO A 112 30.17 -10.19 4.34
C PRO A 112 29.84 -10.89 5.64
N GLY A 113 28.83 -10.36 6.34
CA GLY A 113 28.23 -10.97 7.52
C GLY A 113 26.70 -11.06 7.39
N ILE A 114 26.06 -11.84 8.24
CA ILE A 114 24.62 -11.90 8.31
C ILE A 114 24.10 -10.59 8.90
N SER A 115 23.33 -9.85 8.11
CA SER A 115 22.74 -8.59 8.57
C SER A 115 21.64 -8.80 9.60
N ALA A 116 21.44 -7.83 10.48
CA ALA A 116 20.41 -7.90 11.51
C ALA A 116 18.99 -8.09 10.93
N PHE A 117 18.67 -7.50 9.75
CA PHE A 117 17.37 -7.72 9.10
C PHE A 117 17.17 -9.15 8.60
N GLN A 118 18.24 -9.81 8.14
CA GLN A 118 18.17 -11.21 7.69
C GLN A 118 17.90 -12.15 8.89
N LYS A 119 18.58 -11.90 10.01
CA LYS A 119 18.31 -12.64 11.25
C LYS A 119 16.91 -12.37 11.77
N ALA A 120 16.47 -11.11 11.80
CA ALA A 120 15.12 -10.75 12.19
C ALA A 120 14.07 -11.42 11.27
N ALA A 121 14.29 -11.42 9.96
CA ALA A 121 13.40 -12.09 9.01
C ALA A 121 13.28 -13.59 9.27
N SER A 122 14.40 -14.29 9.55
CA SER A 122 14.37 -15.73 9.83
C SER A 122 13.60 -16.07 11.12
N LEU A 123 13.60 -15.16 12.10
CA LEU A 123 12.84 -15.29 13.36
C LEU A 123 11.35 -14.96 13.18
N LEU A 124 11.03 -14.09 12.24
CA LEU A 124 9.67 -13.71 11.90
C LEU A 124 8.98 -14.72 10.95
N GLY A 125 9.72 -15.57 10.27
CA GLY A 125 9.22 -16.53 9.26
C GLY A 125 9.87 -16.29 7.90
N ALA A 126 9.11 -15.85 6.91
CA ALA A 126 9.59 -15.56 5.55
C ALA A 126 9.07 -14.19 5.02
N PRO A 127 9.25 -13.08 5.76
CA PRO A 127 8.70 -11.78 5.37
C PRO A 127 9.39 -11.14 4.17
N ILE A 128 10.62 -11.56 3.82
CA ILE A 128 11.45 -10.99 2.73
C ILE A 128 11.48 -11.88 1.49
N GLY A 129 10.41 -12.63 1.24
CA GLY A 129 10.31 -13.51 0.06
C GLY A 129 10.20 -12.78 -1.29
N HIS A 130 10.04 -11.46 -1.29
CA HIS A 130 9.93 -10.59 -2.47
C HIS A 130 10.91 -9.42 -2.39
N ASP A 131 10.73 -8.40 -3.27
CA ASP A 131 11.62 -7.23 -3.32
C ASP A 131 11.68 -6.49 -1.99
N LEU A 132 12.90 -6.13 -1.58
CA LEU A 132 13.20 -5.57 -0.27
C LEU A 132 13.87 -4.20 -0.39
N CYS A 133 13.40 -3.25 0.41
CA CYS A 133 14.04 -1.96 0.64
C CYS A 133 14.60 -1.90 2.07
N ILE A 134 15.83 -1.37 2.22
CA ILE A 134 16.47 -1.17 3.52
C ILE A 134 16.61 0.33 3.76
N ILE A 135 16.01 0.85 4.84
CA ILE A 135 16.01 2.28 5.18
C ILE A 135 16.56 2.49 6.59
N SER A 136 17.52 3.40 6.72
CA SER A 136 17.97 3.89 8.02
C SER A 136 17.25 5.21 8.35
N LEU A 137 16.70 5.30 9.57
CA LEU A 137 16.10 6.54 10.07
C LEU A 137 17.12 7.48 10.71
N SER A 138 18.43 7.15 10.65
CA SER A 138 19.48 8.02 11.15
C SER A 138 19.64 9.26 10.27
N ASP A 139 19.35 10.42 10.84
CA ASP A 139 19.46 11.74 10.22
C ASP A 139 20.79 12.45 10.50
N LEU A 140 21.76 11.75 11.09
CA LEU A 140 23.08 12.31 11.40
C LEU A 140 23.89 12.69 10.16
N MET A 141 23.80 11.89 9.08
CA MET A 141 24.54 12.09 7.83
C MET A 141 23.63 12.31 6.62
N THR A 142 22.34 12.10 6.78
CA THR A 142 21.34 12.22 5.70
C THR A 142 20.21 13.14 6.18
N PRO A 143 19.93 14.25 5.51
CA PRO A 143 18.81 15.12 5.87
C PRO A 143 17.49 14.37 5.90
N TRP A 144 16.63 14.71 6.87
CA TRP A 144 15.34 14.04 7.05
C TRP A 144 14.46 14.04 5.79
N GLU A 145 14.40 15.15 5.08
CA GLU A 145 13.59 15.29 3.85
C GLU A 145 13.97 14.24 2.79
N LYS A 146 15.25 13.83 2.76
CA LYS A 146 15.72 12.77 1.88
C LYS A 146 15.32 11.38 2.37
N ILE A 147 15.32 11.18 3.69
CA ILE A 147 14.84 9.94 4.32
C ILE A 147 13.33 9.80 4.10
N GLU A 148 12.55 10.86 4.33
CA GLU A 148 11.10 10.87 4.15
C GLU A 148 10.69 10.54 2.70
N LYS A 149 11.38 11.13 1.71
CA LYS A 149 11.17 10.77 0.29
C LYS A 149 11.42 9.29 0.00
N ARG A 150 12.42 8.68 0.62
CA ARG A 150 12.70 7.25 0.48
C ARG A 150 11.62 6.39 1.13
N ILE A 151 11.10 6.80 2.29
CA ILE A 151 9.99 6.14 2.98
C ILE A 151 8.74 6.15 2.10
N ILE A 152 8.39 7.31 1.55
CA ILE A 152 7.25 7.47 0.64
C ILE A 152 7.41 6.56 -0.58
N ALA A 153 8.55 6.60 -1.25
CA ALA A 153 8.83 5.78 -2.42
C ALA A 153 8.76 4.27 -2.12
N ALA A 154 9.27 3.84 -0.96
CA ALA A 154 9.20 2.43 -0.55
C ALA A 154 7.75 1.97 -0.27
N ALA A 155 6.93 2.85 0.32
CA ALA A 155 5.53 2.57 0.58
C ALA A 155 4.70 2.53 -0.72
N GLU A 156 4.92 3.46 -1.64
CA GLU A 156 4.21 3.55 -2.94
C GLU A 156 4.61 2.42 -3.90
N ALA A 157 5.89 2.06 -3.94
CA ALA A 157 6.39 0.97 -4.79
C ALA A 157 6.17 -0.43 -4.20
N ASP A 158 5.48 -0.52 -3.08
CA ASP A 158 5.09 -1.78 -2.41
C ASP A 158 6.26 -2.71 -2.04
N PHE A 159 7.43 -2.15 -1.69
CA PHE A 159 8.56 -2.94 -1.17
C PHE A 159 8.30 -3.46 0.24
N VAL A 160 8.67 -4.71 0.51
CA VAL A 160 8.95 -5.10 1.90
C VAL A 160 10.05 -4.18 2.43
N THR A 161 9.88 -3.60 3.61
CA THR A 161 10.79 -2.56 4.10
C THR A 161 11.42 -2.94 5.44
N ALA A 162 12.76 -3.03 5.45
CA ALA A 162 13.55 -3.19 6.67
C ALA A 162 14.00 -1.82 7.20
N VAL A 163 13.70 -1.51 8.44
CA VAL A 163 14.01 -0.23 9.09
C VAL A 163 15.14 -0.40 10.08
N TYR A 164 16.22 0.32 9.84
CA TYR A 164 17.41 0.40 10.69
C TYR A 164 17.44 1.70 11.48
N ASN A 165 18.13 1.66 12.61
CA ASN A 165 18.25 2.81 13.51
C ASN A 165 16.89 3.44 13.82
N PRO A 166 15.90 2.66 14.22
CA PRO A 166 14.51 3.12 14.29
C PRO A 166 14.31 4.20 15.36
N LYS A 167 15.02 4.11 16.50
CA LYS A 167 14.86 5.03 17.64
C LYS A 167 16.18 5.24 18.36
N SER A 168 16.37 6.40 18.96
CA SER A 168 17.41 6.74 19.92
C SER A 168 16.94 7.90 20.78
N GLU A 169 17.70 8.30 21.80
CA GLU A 169 17.35 9.41 22.68
C GLU A 169 16.99 10.70 21.91
N GLY A 170 17.78 11.07 20.90
CA GLY A 170 17.51 12.25 20.07
C GLY A 170 16.66 11.99 18.81
N ARG A 171 16.30 10.74 18.54
CA ARG A 171 15.55 10.32 17.35
C ARG A 171 14.36 9.46 17.77
N TYR A 172 13.28 10.09 18.20
CA TYR A 172 12.10 9.43 18.75
C TYR A 172 10.86 9.59 17.85
N TRP A 173 10.73 10.66 17.07
CA TRP A 173 9.57 10.99 16.26
C TRP A 173 9.60 10.40 14.84
N GLN A 174 10.78 10.07 14.30
CA GLN A 174 10.95 9.62 12.90
C GLN A 174 10.21 8.32 12.63
N LEU A 175 10.15 7.39 13.59
CA LEU A 175 9.43 6.14 13.45
C LEU A 175 7.91 6.34 13.46
N HIS A 176 7.40 7.29 14.24
CA HIS A 176 5.99 7.70 14.20
C HIS A 176 5.62 8.28 12.84
N ARG A 177 6.49 9.14 12.28
CA ARG A 177 6.27 9.71 10.96
C ARG A 177 6.30 8.65 9.86
N LEU A 178 7.23 7.69 9.95
CA LEU A 178 7.27 6.54 9.03
C LEU A 178 5.95 5.75 9.10
N LYS A 179 5.48 5.40 10.30
CA LYS A 179 4.20 4.70 10.48
C LYS A 179 3.04 5.46 9.81
N ALA A 180 2.95 6.76 10.03
CA ALA A 180 1.91 7.60 9.44
C ALA A 180 1.97 7.57 7.89
N LEU A 181 3.15 7.74 7.30
CA LEU A 181 3.36 7.72 5.86
C LEU A 181 3.01 6.37 5.21
N PHE A 182 3.29 5.26 5.92
CA PHE A 182 2.88 3.94 5.46
C PHE A 182 1.36 3.75 5.56
N LEU A 183 0.71 4.21 6.64
CA LEU A 183 -0.75 4.12 6.80
C LEU A 183 -1.52 4.96 5.75
N GLU A 184 -0.93 6.04 5.25
CA GLU A 184 -1.52 6.81 4.15
C GLU A 184 -1.53 6.03 2.82
N ARG A 185 -0.71 4.96 2.68
CA ARG A 185 -0.42 4.30 1.40
C ARG A 185 -0.65 2.81 1.39
N ARG A 186 -0.80 2.20 2.57
CA ARG A 186 -0.98 0.75 2.74
C ARG A 186 -2.12 0.42 3.68
N ALA A 187 -2.67 -0.77 3.53
CA ALA A 187 -3.72 -1.27 4.40
C ALA A 187 -3.27 -1.23 5.87
N SER A 188 -4.18 -0.86 6.75
CA SER A 188 -3.97 -0.85 8.21
C SER A 188 -3.62 -2.24 8.76
N THR A 189 -4.03 -3.30 8.05
CA THR A 189 -3.78 -4.71 8.34
C THR A 189 -2.44 -5.22 7.83
N THR A 190 -1.64 -4.42 7.10
CA THR A 190 -0.32 -4.82 6.61
C THR A 190 0.52 -5.39 7.76
N PRO A 191 1.09 -6.63 7.64
CA PRO A 191 1.89 -7.22 8.69
C PRO A 191 3.15 -6.41 8.99
N VAL A 192 3.44 -6.24 10.26
CA VAL A 192 4.68 -5.64 10.78
C VAL A 192 5.30 -6.60 11.78
N GLY A 193 6.56 -6.90 11.61
CA GLY A 193 7.32 -7.66 12.58
C GLY A 193 8.52 -6.85 13.08
N TYR A 194 8.84 -6.96 14.36
CA TYR A 194 10.08 -6.40 14.87
C TYR A 194 10.79 -7.37 15.81
N VAL A 195 12.09 -7.30 15.76
CA VAL A 195 12.96 -8.16 16.58
C VAL A 195 13.97 -7.27 17.28
N ARG A 196 13.92 -7.29 18.60
CA ARG A 196 14.92 -6.69 19.47
C ARG A 196 16.04 -7.67 19.71
N GLU A 197 17.28 -7.20 19.68
CA GLU A 197 18.49 -7.99 19.97
C GLU A 197 18.55 -9.34 19.19
N ALA A 198 18.20 -9.32 17.91
CA ALA A 198 18.18 -10.51 17.05
C ALA A 198 19.51 -11.27 17.12
N GLY A 199 19.45 -12.57 17.47
CA GLY A 199 20.62 -13.43 17.63
C GLY A 199 21.41 -13.22 18.94
N ARG A 200 20.87 -12.49 19.91
CA ARG A 200 21.50 -12.21 21.21
C ARG A 200 20.67 -12.77 22.36
N PRO A 201 21.24 -12.87 23.60
CA PRO A 201 20.50 -13.43 24.75
C PRO A 201 19.17 -12.72 25.10
N GLY A 202 19.05 -11.43 24.76
CA GLY A 202 17.83 -10.63 24.96
C GLY A 202 16.86 -10.64 23.78
N GLU A 203 16.95 -11.61 22.88
CA GLU A 203 16.10 -11.70 21.70
C GLU A 203 14.60 -11.69 22.03
N HIS A 204 13.88 -10.75 21.45
CA HIS A 204 12.43 -10.64 21.59
C HIS A 204 11.76 -10.39 20.23
N VAL A 205 10.81 -11.25 19.87
CA VAL A 205 10.14 -11.26 18.56
C VAL A 205 8.68 -10.87 18.72
N VAL A 206 8.25 -9.86 17.98
CA VAL A 206 6.84 -9.42 17.95
C VAL A 206 6.32 -9.40 16.52
N ARG A 207 5.08 -9.87 16.36
CA ARG A 207 4.34 -9.84 15.10
C ARG A 207 3.04 -9.07 15.34
N THR A 208 2.76 -8.09 14.50
CA THR A 208 1.62 -7.18 14.65
C THR A 208 1.17 -6.68 13.27
N THR A 209 0.27 -5.71 13.25
CA THR A 209 -0.16 -5.01 12.02
C THR A 209 0.31 -3.55 12.03
N LEU A 210 0.29 -2.90 10.88
CA LEU A 210 0.70 -1.51 10.74
C LEU A 210 -0.14 -0.57 11.64
N ALA A 211 -1.43 -0.84 11.80
CA ALA A 211 -2.29 -0.08 12.71
C ALA A 211 -1.91 -0.27 14.19
N GLN A 212 -1.63 -1.52 14.58
CA GLN A 212 -1.37 -1.88 15.99
C GLN A 212 0.09 -1.66 16.40
N PHE A 213 1.01 -1.54 15.42
CA PHE A 213 2.42 -1.29 15.69
C PHE A 213 2.61 -0.04 16.54
N ASP A 214 3.24 -0.20 17.71
CA ASP A 214 3.55 0.93 18.60
C ASP A 214 5.04 1.31 18.50
N PRO A 215 5.37 2.50 17.94
CA PRO A 215 6.75 2.99 17.92
C PRO A 215 7.39 3.18 19.30
N GLU A 216 6.59 3.28 20.39
CA GLU A 216 7.15 3.44 21.74
C GLU A 216 7.78 2.16 22.29
N GLU A 217 7.38 0.99 21.79
CA GLU A 217 8.00 -0.29 22.18
C GLU A 217 9.37 -0.54 21.53
N ILE A 218 9.78 0.34 20.61
CA ILE A 218 11.01 0.19 19.81
C ILE A 218 12.16 0.94 20.46
N ASP A 219 13.34 0.29 20.46
CA ASP A 219 14.60 0.88 20.89
C ASP A 219 15.67 0.82 19.77
N MET A 220 16.91 1.25 20.09
CA MET A 220 18.02 1.26 19.13
C MET A 220 18.56 -0.13 18.75
N PHE A 221 18.19 -1.17 19.50
CA PHE A 221 18.62 -2.56 19.27
C PHE A 221 17.58 -3.35 18.47
N THR A 222 16.55 -2.69 17.99
CA THR A 222 15.42 -3.29 17.30
C THR A 222 15.54 -3.11 15.78
N VAL A 223 15.21 -4.14 15.02
CA VAL A 223 14.97 -4.08 13.56
C VAL A 223 13.49 -4.27 13.32
N VAL A 224 12.91 -3.38 12.52
CA VAL A 224 11.50 -3.44 12.12
C VAL A 224 11.41 -3.87 10.66
N LEU A 225 10.51 -4.82 10.37
CA LEU A 225 10.18 -5.29 9.03
C LEU A 225 8.69 -5.01 8.76
N ILE A 226 8.41 -4.25 7.70
CA ILE A 226 7.05 -3.92 7.25
C ILE A 226 6.79 -4.72 5.97
N GLY A 227 5.74 -5.52 5.98
CA GLY A 227 5.31 -6.30 4.82
C GLY A 227 4.80 -5.44 3.66
N ASN A 228 4.51 -6.07 2.53
CA ASN A 228 3.87 -5.43 1.37
C ASN A 228 2.38 -5.85 1.25
N SER A 229 1.70 -5.44 0.17
CA SER A 229 0.29 -5.76 -0.08
C SER A 229 -0.01 -7.26 -0.14
N GLN A 230 1.00 -8.09 -0.44
CA GLN A 230 0.85 -9.55 -0.53
C GLN A 230 1.24 -10.27 0.77
N SER A 231 1.82 -9.55 1.73
CA SER A 231 2.24 -10.14 3.00
C SER A 231 1.04 -10.50 3.86
N TYR A 232 1.11 -11.66 4.50
CA TYR A 232 0.11 -12.08 5.48
C TYR A 232 0.77 -12.67 6.72
N GLN A 233 0.02 -12.71 7.80
CA GLN A 233 0.46 -13.25 9.08
C GLN A 233 -0.31 -14.52 9.41
N THR A 234 0.43 -15.56 9.84
CA THR A 234 -0.11 -16.75 10.50
C THR A 234 0.09 -16.63 12.00
N GLN A 235 -0.30 -17.66 12.76
CA GLN A 235 -0.08 -17.69 14.20
C GLN A 235 1.40 -17.55 14.58
N ASP A 236 2.30 -18.08 13.77
CA ASP A 236 3.73 -18.24 14.06
C ASP A 236 4.68 -17.52 13.07
N ALA A 237 4.15 -17.00 11.95
CA ALA A 237 4.99 -16.42 10.91
C ALA A 237 4.36 -15.22 10.20
N ILE A 238 5.22 -14.32 9.68
CA ILE A 238 4.91 -13.36 8.63
C ILE A 238 5.48 -13.90 7.32
N ILE A 239 4.67 -13.94 6.28
CA ILE A 239 5.03 -14.51 4.98
C ILE A 239 4.76 -13.49 3.89
N THR A 240 5.75 -13.25 3.03
CA THR A 240 5.56 -12.54 1.75
C THR A 240 5.73 -13.57 0.62
N PRO A 241 4.63 -13.98 -0.04
CA PRO A 241 4.65 -15.06 -1.01
C PRO A 241 5.32 -14.63 -2.33
N ARG A 242 5.98 -15.55 -3.00
CA ARG A 242 6.52 -15.36 -4.37
C ARG A 242 5.53 -15.69 -5.48
N GLY A 243 4.27 -16.04 -5.13
CA GLY A 243 3.23 -16.37 -6.10
C GLY A 243 3.30 -17.79 -6.68
N TYR A 244 3.99 -18.73 -6.02
CA TYR A 244 4.01 -20.15 -6.45
C TYR A 244 2.65 -20.80 -6.30
N TYR A 245 1.87 -20.41 -5.28
CA TYR A 245 0.52 -20.90 -5.04
C TYR A 245 -0.45 -19.79 -5.46
N ARG A 246 -0.88 -19.82 -6.73
CA ARG A 246 -2.06 -19.07 -7.13
C ARG A 246 -3.26 -19.88 -6.65
N GLU A 247 -4.05 -19.32 -5.75
CA GLU A 247 -5.32 -19.93 -5.37
C GLU A 247 -6.16 -20.13 -6.64
N ARG A 248 -6.51 -21.39 -6.94
CA ARG A 248 -7.58 -21.66 -7.92
C ARG A 248 -8.86 -21.12 -7.31
N ILE A 249 -9.46 -20.15 -7.98
CA ILE A 249 -10.74 -19.59 -7.56
C ILE A 249 -11.78 -20.65 -7.87
N GLU A 250 -12.22 -21.39 -6.84
CA GLU A 250 -13.30 -22.36 -6.99
C GLU A 250 -14.60 -21.65 -7.38
N GLY A 251 -15.33 -22.20 -8.35
CA GLY A 251 -16.62 -21.69 -8.81
C GLY A 251 -16.59 -20.74 -9.99
N ALA A 252 -15.44 -20.37 -10.53
CA ALA A 252 -15.37 -19.58 -11.76
C ALA A 252 -15.55 -20.48 -12.99
N GLU A 253 -16.65 -20.31 -13.72
CA GLU A 253 -17.00 -21.13 -14.89
C GLU A 253 -16.28 -20.72 -16.18
N GLY A 254 -15.58 -19.57 -16.18
CA GLY A 254 -14.89 -19.05 -17.37
C GLY A 254 -13.67 -18.21 -17.04
N LYS A 255 -12.76 -18.06 -18.02
CA LYS A 255 -11.52 -17.28 -17.88
C LYS A 255 -11.80 -15.78 -17.55
N GLY A 256 -12.88 -15.21 -18.08
CA GLY A 256 -13.29 -13.83 -17.81
C GLY A 256 -13.68 -13.64 -16.33
N GLN A 257 -14.47 -14.56 -15.78
CA GLN A 257 -14.85 -14.54 -14.36
C GLN A 257 -13.63 -14.70 -13.45
N GLN A 258 -12.71 -15.60 -13.77
CA GLN A 258 -11.47 -15.77 -13.01
C GLN A 258 -10.68 -14.48 -12.94
N ILE A 259 -10.52 -13.76 -14.06
CA ILE A 259 -9.83 -12.47 -14.12
C ILE A 259 -10.54 -11.42 -13.27
N MET A 260 -11.87 -11.36 -13.32
CA MET A 260 -12.63 -10.38 -12.53
C MET A 260 -12.54 -10.67 -11.03
N MET A 261 -12.66 -11.93 -10.62
CA MET A 261 -12.53 -12.32 -9.21
C MET A 261 -11.10 -12.06 -8.70
N GLU A 262 -10.06 -12.36 -9.50
CA GLU A 262 -8.67 -12.04 -9.17
C GLU A 262 -8.48 -10.53 -9.03
N SER A 263 -9.09 -9.73 -9.91
CA SER A 263 -9.07 -8.28 -9.83
C SER A 263 -9.73 -7.76 -8.54
N PHE A 264 -10.90 -8.26 -8.17
CA PHE A 264 -11.59 -7.83 -6.93
C PHE A 264 -10.82 -8.23 -5.67
N ARG A 265 -10.24 -9.42 -5.63
CA ARG A 265 -9.36 -9.85 -4.53
C ARG A 265 -8.08 -9.00 -4.46
N THR A 266 -7.53 -8.60 -5.60
CA THR A 266 -6.39 -7.68 -5.66
C THR A 266 -6.77 -6.31 -5.12
N ILE A 267 -7.92 -5.77 -5.55
CA ILE A 267 -8.43 -4.50 -5.05
C ILE A 267 -8.64 -4.56 -3.53
N GLU A 268 -9.26 -5.63 -3.01
CA GLU A 268 -9.48 -5.79 -1.55
C GLU A 268 -8.17 -5.77 -0.77
N ARG A 269 -7.11 -6.41 -1.27
CA ARG A 269 -5.79 -6.44 -0.62
C ARG A 269 -5.07 -5.08 -0.67
N GLU A 270 -5.30 -4.30 -1.71
CA GLU A 270 -4.61 -3.03 -1.94
C GLU A 270 -5.38 -1.80 -1.43
N MET A 271 -6.67 -1.96 -1.08
CA MET A 271 -7.46 -0.90 -0.44
C MET A 271 -6.84 -0.47 0.89
N ARG A 272 -6.85 0.84 1.15
CA ARG A 272 -6.42 1.43 2.42
C ARG A 272 -7.41 1.14 3.56
N HIS A 273 -8.70 1.04 3.22
CA HIS A 273 -9.81 0.87 4.15
C HIS A 273 -10.70 -0.33 3.79
N PRO A 274 -10.18 -1.58 3.85
CA PRO A 274 -10.97 -2.77 3.52
C PRO A 274 -12.06 -3.09 4.54
N GLU A 275 -12.04 -2.45 5.73
CA GLU A 275 -12.99 -2.60 6.83
C GLU A 275 -14.32 -1.88 6.61
N VAL A 276 -14.47 -1.10 5.54
CA VAL A 276 -15.75 -0.42 5.27
C VAL A 276 -16.89 -1.44 5.06
N PRO A 277 -18.15 -1.07 5.38
CA PRO A 277 -19.30 -1.97 5.22
C PRO A 277 -19.38 -2.56 3.80
N ILE A 278 -19.80 -3.82 3.69
CA ILE A 278 -19.86 -4.58 2.43
C ILE A 278 -20.62 -3.83 1.33
N ASP A 279 -21.66 -3.11 1.68
CA ASP A 279 -22.47 -2.30 0.77
C ASP A 279 -21.62 -1.24 0.03
N ARG A 280 -20.84 -0.45 0.80
CA ARG A 280 -19.93 0.55 0.23
C ARG A 280 -18.74 -0.11 -0.44
N ARG A 281 -18.19 -1.16 0.17
CA ARG A 281 -17.03 -1.89 -0.36
C ARG A 281 -17.31 -2.48 -1.73
N TRP A 282 -18.51 -3.04 -1.93
CA TRP A 282 -18.93 -3.57 -3.22
C TRP A 282 -18.98 -2.50 -4.32
N ALA A 283 -19.56 -1.35 -4.03
CA ALA A 283 -19.55 -0.21 -4.96
C ALA A 283 -18.11 0.28 -5.26
N LEU A 284 -17.23 0.31 -4.24
CA LEU A 284 -15.83 0.67 -4.40
C LEU A 284 -15.08 -0.33 -5.29
N PHE A 285 -15.26 -1.63 -5.12
CA PHE A 285 -14.64 -2.64 -5.97
C PHE A 285 -14.97 -2.43 -7.44
N HIS A 286 -16.23 -2.19 -7.74
CA HIS A 286 -16.67 -1.89 -9.10
C HIS A 286 -16.10 -0.56 -9.64
N ALA A 287 -16.06 0.48 -8.81
CA ALA A 287 -15.51 1.78 -9.19
C ALA A 287 -14.00 1.70 -9.43
N ILE A 288 -13.25 1.08 -8.51
CA ILE A 288 -11.78 0.92 -8.64
C ILE A 288 -11.44 0.02 -9.81
N HIS A 289 -12.15 -1.11 -10.00
CA HIS A 289 -11.94 -1.99 -11.15
C HIS A 289 -12.11 -1.25 -12.49
N THR A 290 -13.12 -0.38 -12.58
CA THR A 290 -13.41 0.38 -13.82
C THR A 290 -12.39 1.49 -14.09
N THR A 291 -11.83 2.11 -13.05
CA THR A 291 -10.96 3.28 -13.16
C THR A 291 -9.48 2.97 -12.96
N ALA A 292 -9.15 1.79 -12.41
CA ALA A 292 -7.82 1.42 -11.91
C ALA A 292 -7.24 2.47 -10.94
N ASP A 293 -8.09 3.10 -10.10
CA ASP A 293 -7.72 4.25 -9.29
C ASP A 293 -8.27 4.13 -7.86
N PHE A 294 -7.39 3.88 -6.90
CA PHE A 294 -7.72 3.75 -5.48
C PHE A 294 -8.17 5.06 -4.82
N SER A 295 -7.97 6.23 -5.44
CA SER A 295 -8.53 7.47 -4.92
C SER A 295 -10.07 7.51 -4.96
N MET A 296 -10.71 6.50 -5.56
CA MET A 296 -12.16 6.28 -5.43
C MET A 296 -12.60 6.08 -3.97
N GLU A 297 -11.73 5.53 -3.11
CA GLU A 297 -11.99 5.41 -1.67
C GLU A 297 -12.31 6.76 -1.01
N ASP A 298 -11.69 7.84 -1.49
CA ASP A 298 -11.86 9.19 -0.93
C ASP A 298 -13.09 9.91 -1.48
N ILE A 299 -13.51 9.59 -2.71
CA ILE A 299 -14.51 10.38 -3.44
C ILE A 299 -15.82 9.63 -3.73
N LEU A 300 -15.90 8.32 -3.47
CA LEU A 300 -17.16 7.58 -3.60
C LEU A 300 -17.96 7.67 -2.31
N TYR A 301 -19.02 8.45 -2.32
CA TYR A 301 -20.00 8.52 -1.25
C TYR A 301 -21.13 7.52 -1.52
N THR A 302 -21.56 6.80 -0.50
CA THR A 302 -22.75 5.97 -0.49
C THR A 302 -23.54 6.22 0.79
N ASP A 303 -24.85 6.37 0.71
CA ASP A 303 -25.68 6.30 1.91
C ASP A 303 -25.56 4.90 2.54
N PRO A 304 -25.75 4.75 3.84
CA PRO A 304 -25.78 3.46 4.48
C PRO A 304 -26.77 2.51 3.82
N ASN A 305 -26.28 1.33 3.40
CA ASN A 305 -27.05 0.28 2.72
C ASN A 305 -27.73 0.73 1.40
N ALA A 306 -27.19 1.74 0.70
CA ALA A 306 -27.81 2.26 -0.51
C ALA A 306 -27.84 1.22 -1.64
N VAL A 307 -26.77 0.47 -1.84
CA VAL A 307 -26.68 -0.59 -2.87
C VAL A 307 -27.68 -1.70 -2.55
N ALA A 308 -27.69 -2.18 -1.31
CA ALA A 308 -28.61 -3.22 -0.84
C ALA A 308 -30.09 -2.77 -0.99
N ARG A 309 -30.41 -1.55 -0.56
CA ARG A 309 -31.78 -1.01 -0.66
C ARG A 309 -32.27 -0.92 -2.10
N MET A 310 -31.46 -0.41 -3.01
CA MET A 310 -31.80 -0.35 -4.44
C MET A 310 -31.93 -1.74 -5.05
N HIS A 311 -31.04 -2.67 -4.70
CA HIS A 311 -31.10 -4.05 -5.16
C HIS A 311 -32.39 -4.75 -4.69
N GLU A 312 -32.73 -4.63 -3.41
CA GLU A 312 -33.96 -5.22 -2.86
C GLU A 312 -35.22 -4.62 -3.48
N ALA A 313 -35.24 -3.31 -3.74
CA ALA A 313 -36.38 -2.66 -4.43
C ALA A 313 -36.53 -3.18 -5.88
N ILE A 314 -35.44 -3.48 -6.57
CA ILE A 314 -35.45 -4.16 -7.87
C ILE A 314 -36.05 -5.55 -7.74
N LYS A 315 -35.61 -6.37 -6.81
CA LYS A 315 -36.11 -7.75 -6.61
C LYS A 315 -37.59 -7.80 -6.25
N LYS A 316 -38.09 -6.81 -5.53
CA LYS A 316 -39.49 -6.66 -5.18
C LYS A 316 -40.35 -6.12 -6.34
N GLY A 317 -39.73 -5.70 -7.46
CA GLY A 317 -40.42 -5.09 -8.59
C GLY A 317 -40.91 -3.65 -8.32
N GLU A 318 -40.38 -3.00 -7.27
CA GLU A 318 -40.61 -1.59 -6.97
C GLU A 318 -39.87 -0.68 -7.95
N ILE A 319 -38.65 -1.09 -8.39
CA ILE A 319 -37.90 -0.47 -9.47
C ILE A 319 -38.04 -1.34 -10.72
N LYS A 320 -38.60 -0.78 -11.79
CA LYS A 320 -38.77 -1.43 -13.11
C LYS A 320 -37.97 -0.73 -14.21
N THR A 321 -37.66 0.54 -14.00
CA THR A 321 -37.02 1.38 -14.99
C THR A 321 -35.75 2.01 -14.44
N ILE A 322 -34.67 1.94 -15.21
CA ILE A 322 -33.45 2.71 -15.02
C ILE A 322 -33.44 3.82 -16.07
N VAL A 323 -33.39 5.07 -15.63
CA VAL A 323 -33.28 6.24 -16.50
C VAL A 323 -31.84 6.73 -16.52
N THR A 324 -31.24 6.90 -17.70
CA THR A 324 -29.90 7.40 -17.89
C THR A 324 -29.89 8.74 -18.61
N ASP A 325 -28.91 9.60 -18.26
CA ASP A 325 -28.77 10.94 -18.87
C ASP A 325 -28.24 10.87 -20.30
N VAL A 326 -27.45 9.87 -20.64
CA VAL A 326 -26.87 9.65 -21.97
C VAL A 326 -26.87 8.17 -22.37
N SER A 327 -26.91 7.90 -23.67
CA SER A 327 -26.95 6.54 -24.22
C SER A 327 -25.71 5.71 -23.86
N MET A 328 -24.57 6.37 -23.61
CA MET A 328 -23.32 5.70 -23.23
C MET A 328 -23.42 5.03 -21.84
N VAL A 329 -24.17 5.61 -20.90
CA VAL A 329 -24.45 4.95 -19.61
C VAL A 329 -25.31 3.72 -19.84
N ALA A 330 -26.40 3.85 -20.62
CA ALA A 330 -27.28 2.73 -20.94
C ALA A 330 -26.56 1.56 -21.63
N ALA A 331 -25.63 1.87 -22.54
CA ALA A 331 -24.84 0.86 -23.26
C ALA A 331 -23.87 0.07 -22.36
N GLY A 332 -23.45 0.63 -21.22
CA GLY A 332 -22.56 -0.02 -20.26
C GLY A 332 -23.26 -0.92 -19.24
N ILE A 333 -24.60 -0.96 -19.23
CA ILE A 333 -25.37 -1.79 -18.30
C ILE A 333 -25.47 -3.21 -18.87
N ARG A 334 -25.25 -4.21 -18.04
CA ARG A 334 -25.25 -5.63 -18.41
C ARG A 334 -26.64 -6.10 -18.84
N LYS A 335 -26.78 -6.49 -20.10
CA LYS A 335 -28.05 -6.91 -20.67
C LYS A 335 -28.65 -8.16 -20.02
N GLY A 336 -27.81 -9.17 -19.76
CA GLY A 336 -28.24 -10.40 -19.08
C GLY A 336 -28.79 -10.12 -17.68
N ALA A 337 -28.21 -9.18 -16.94
CA ALA A 337 -28.72 -8.78 -15.62
C ALA A 337 -30.06 -8.05 -15.73
N LEU A 338 -30.26 -7.20 -16.74
CA LEU A 338 -31.54 -6.52 -17.00
C LEU A 338 -32.63 -7.53 -17.33
N GLU A 339 -32.37 -8.47 -18.22
CA GLU A 339 -33.30 -9.53 -18.60
C GLU A 339 -33.69 -10.40 -17.41
N ARG A 340 -32.74 -10.86 -16.64
CA ARG A 340 -32.96 -11.68 -15.44
C ARG A 340 -33.82 -10.97 -14.39
N LEU A 341 -33.60 -9.65 -14.19
CA LEU A 341 -34.31 -8.86 -13.19
C LEU A 341 -35.58 -8.17 -13.72
N GLY A 342 -35.91 -8.35 -15.00
CA GLY A 342 -37.10 -7.75 -15.61
C GLY A 342 -37.07 -6.22 -15.68
N LEU A 343 -35.86 -5.64 -15.87
CA LEU A 343 -35.64 -4.19 -15.89
C LEU A 343 -35.60 -3.64 -17.29
N SER A 344 -36.11 -2.42 -17.46
CA SER A 344 -35.95 -1.61 -18.68
C SER A 344 -34.99 -0.46 -18.44
N VAL A 345 -34.20 -0.14 -19.48
CA VAL A 345 -33.32 1.05 -19.46
C VAL A 345 -33.85 2.04 -20.47
N LYS A 346 -34.04 3.29 -20.04
CA LYS A 346 -34.55 4.38 -20.89
C LYS A 346 -33.59 5.55 -20.92
N CYS A 347 -33.31 6.08 -22.09
CA CYS A 347 -32.56 7.30 -22.32
C CYS A 347 -33.29 8.18 -23.30
N TYR A 348 -33.76 9.32 -22.86
CA TYR A 348 -34.64 10.20 -23.63
C TYR A 348 -33.86 11.29 -24.40
N ILE A 349 -32.55 11.34 -24.35
CA ILE A 349 -31.72 12.43 -24.92
C ILE A 349 -31.91 12.65 -26.43
N THR A 350 -32.34 11.63 -27.14
CA THR A 350 -32.60 11.66 -28.59
C THR A 350 -34.08 11.63 -28.94
N ASP A 351 -35.02 11.63 -27.97
CA ASP A 351 -36.42 11.64 -28.18
C ASP A 351 -36.83 12.92 -28.96
N PRO A 352 -37.62 12.83 -30.04
CA PRO A 352 -38.02 14.00 -30.83
C PRO A 352 -38.70 15.09 -29.99
N ARG A 353 -39.51 14.70 -28.99
CA ARG A 353 -40.20 15.62 -28.06
C ARG A 353 -39.18 16.44 -27.27
N VAL A 354 -38.11 15.80 -26.82
CA VAL A 354 -36.98 16.41 -26.06
C VAL A 354 -36.23 17.40 -26.95
N VAL A 355 -35.93 17.01 -28.19
CA VAL A 355 -35.23 17.87 -29.15
C VAL A 355 -36.04 19.12 -29.49
N GLU A 356 -37.35 19.00 -29.70
CA GLU A 356 -38.25 20.11 -29.99
C GLU A 356 -38.44 21.03 -28.78
N ASN A 357 -38.75 20.46 -27.60
CA ASN A 357 -38.95 21.21 -26.38
C ASN A 357 -37.68 22.01 -25.97
N SER A 358 -36.49 21.43 -26.14
CA SER A 358 -35.27 22.10 -25.80
C SER A 358 -35.04 23.39 -26.63
N LYS A 359 -35.39 23.35 -27.92
CA LYS A 359 -35.31 24.50 -28.80
C LYS A 359 -36.35 25.57 -28.44
N THR A 360 -37.56 25.14 -28.18
CA THR A 360 -38.70 26.02 -27.91
C THR A 360 -38.54 26.74 -26.56
N ARG A 361 -38.03 26.04 -25.57
CA ARG A 361 -37.88 26.55 -24.19
C ARG A 361 -36.51 27.16 -23.90
N GLY A 362 -35.55 27.07 -24.83
CA GLY A 362 -34.17 27.55 -24.62
C GLY A 362 -33.43 26.81 -23.52
N THR A 363 -33.72 25.51 -23.33
CA THR A 363 -33.14 24.63 -22.31
C THR A 363 -32.18 23.62 -22.95
N THR A 364 -31.44 22.86 -22.14
CA THR A 364 -30.63 21.77 -22.68
C THR A 364 -31.50 20.52 -22.96
N ARG A 365 -31.11 19.71 -23.94
CA ARG A 365 -31.76 18.42 -24.18
C ARG A 365 -31.76 17.54 -22.94
N ALA A 366 -30.67 17.62 -22.15
CA ALA A 366 -30.52 16.84 -20.94
C ALA A 366 -31.57 17.21 -19.86
N GLU A 367 -31.90 18.50 -19.72
CA GLU A 367 -33.00 18.96 -18.85
C GLU A 367 -34.36 18.46 -19.32
N GLU A 368 -34.69 18.63 -20.62
CA GLU A 368 -35.95 18.15 -21.15
C GLU A 368 -36.11 16.63 -21.12
N ALA A 369 -34.98 15.89 -21.29
CA ALA A 369 -34.96 14.43 -21.15
C ALA A 369 -35.38 13.97 -19.75
N ILE A 370 -34.91 14.66 -18.71
CA ILE A 370 -35.32 14.34 -17.33
C ILE A 370 -36.74 14.77 -17.03
N ARG A 371 -37.22 15.89 -17.56
CA ARG A 371 -38.65 16.26 -17.43
C ARG A 371 -39.55 15.18 -18.01
N LEU A 372 -39.26 14.72 -19.22
CA LEU A 372 -40.01 13.66 -19.86
C LEU A 372 -39.90 12.34 -19.09
N ALA A 373 -38.71 12.00 -18.61
CA ALA A 373 -38.51 10.79 -17.83
C ALA A 373 -39.36 10.79 -16.54
N VAL A 374 -39.39 11.92 -15.83
CA VAL A 374 -40.23 12.10 -14.61
C VAL A 374 -41.71 12.04 -14.90
N GLU A 375 -42.17 12.57 -16.05
CA GLU A 375 -43.55 12.46 -16.46
C GLU A 375 -43.97 11.00 -16.76
N GLU A 376 -43.04 10.18 -17.32
CA GLU A 376 -43.32 8.77 -17.62
C GLU A 376 -43.14 7.84 -16.42
N ASP A 377 -42.10 8.05 -15.60
CA ASP A 377 -41.83 7.25 -14.43
C ASP A 377 -41.11 8.08 -13.32
N PRO A 378 -41.89 8.71 -12.42
CA PRO A 378 -41.33 9.55 -11.35
C PRO A 378 -40.53 8.77 -10.29
N ASN A 379 -40.70 7.44 -10.24
CA ASN A 379 -40.08 6.56 -9.24
C ASN A 379 -38.89 5.76 -9.77
N ALA A 380 -38.48 5.99 -11.01
CA ALA A 380 -37.37 5.27 -11.61
C ALA A 380 -36.06 5.38 -10.79
N LEU A 381 -35.13 4.47 -11.04
CA LEU A 381 -33.70 4.63 -10.64
C LEU A 381 -33.04 5.54 -11.66
N PHE A 382 -32.55 6.70 -11.23
CA PHE A 382 -31.89 7.68 -12.10
C PHE A 382 -30.36 7.61 -12.01
N ALA A 383 -29.69 7.56 -13.15
CA ALA A 383 -28.24 7.49 -13.23
C ALA A 383 -27.65 8.55 -14.18
N PHE A 384 -26.68 9.29 -13.67
CA PHE A 384 -26.05 10.41 -14.36
C PHE A 384 -24.56 10.17 -14.50
N GLY A 385 -24.08 10.08 -15.74
CA GLY A 385 -22.67 9.89 -16.05
C GLY A 385 -22.01 11.06 -16.78
N ASN A 386 -22.80 11.98 -17.34
CA ASN A 386 -22.28 13.04 -18.18
C ASN A 386 -22.87 14.43 -17.88
N ALA A 387 -24.19 14.58 -17.76
CA ALA A 387 -24.88 15.86 -17.81
C ALA A 387 -25.23 16.42 -16.41
N PRO A 388 -24.46 17.41 -15.87
CA PRO A 388 -24.81 18.07 -14.61
C PRO A 388 -26.18 18.75 -14.67
N THR A 389 -26.57 19.31 -15.83
CA THR A 389 -27.86 19.98 -16.01
C THR A 389 -29.04 19.01 -15.86
N ALA A 390 -28.88 17.77 -16.30
CA ALA A 390 -29.86 16.70 -16.08
C ALA A 390 -30.06 16.40 -14.59
N LEU A 391 -28.97 16.28 -13.83
CA LEU A 391 -29.02 16.05 -12.39
C LEU A 391 -29.64 17.23 -11.63
N ILE A 392 -29.31 18.46 -12.02
CA ILE A 392 -29.91 19.67 -11.47
C ILE A 392 -31.42 19.68 -11.71
N GLU A 393 -31.85 19.32 -12.91
CA GLU A 393 -33.29 19.26 -13.23
C GLU A 393 -34.01 18.17 -12.43
N LEU A 394 -33.41 16.97 -12.25
CA LEU A 394 -34.01 15.97 -11.36
C LEU A 394 -34.19 16.52 -9.94
N CYS A 395 -33.17 17.14 -9.38
CA CYS A 395 -33.24 17.77 -8.05
C CYS A 395 -34.39 18.81 -7.99
N ARG A 396 -34.57 19.57 -9.06
CA ARG A 396 -35.69 20.54 -9.15
C ARG A 396 -37.05 19.83 -9.16
N GLN A 397 -37.20 18.75 -9.92
CA GLN A 397 -38.46 17.97 -9.99
C GLN A 397 -38.78 17.31 -8.64
N ILE A 398 -37.78 16.81 -7.91
CA ILE A 398 -37.96 16.27 -6.55
C ILE A 398 -38.47 17.36 -5.61
N ARG A 399 -37.88 18.54 -5.62
CA ARG A 399 -38.29 19.67 -4.77
C ARG A 399 -39.72 20.18 -5.09
N LEU A 400 -40.17 20.02 -6.32
CA LEU A 400 -41.52 20.35 -6.74
C LEU A 400 -42.56 19.24 -6.41
N GLY A 401 -42.12 18.13 -5.78
CA GLY A 401 -42.97 16.99 -5.48
C GLY A 401 -43.42 16.18 -6.70
N LYS A 402 -42.75 16.37 -7.85
CA LYS A 402 -43.09 15.70 -9.11
C LYS A 402 -42.30 14.40 -9.34
N ALA A 403 -41.21 14.22 -8.64
CA ALA A 403 -40.37 13.00 -8.70
C ALA A 403 -40.10 12.48 -7.30
N THR A 404 -40.13 11.15 -7.16
CA THR A 404 -39.78 10.40 -5.94
C THR A 404 -38.87 9.23 -6.30
N PRO A 405 -37.64 9.50 -6.78
CA PRO A 405 -36.74 8.45 -7.27
C PRO A 405 -36.51 7.34 -6.24
N SER A 406 -36.51 6.10 -6.71
CA SER A 406 -36.16 4.94 -5.88
C SER A 406 -34.66 4.84 -5.63
N GLY A 407 -33.84 5.61 -6.34
CA GLY A 407 -32.41 5.76 -6.13
C GLY A 407 -31.79 6.75 -7.11
N ILE A 408 -30.62 7.29 -6.74
CA ILE A 408 -29.86 8.22 -7.58
C ILE A 408 -28.40 7.78 -7.63
N ILE A 409 -27.84 7.61 -8.84
CA ILE A 409 -26.42 7.47 -9.10
C ILE A 409 -25.92 8.77 -9.70
N ALA A 410 -25.15 9.55 -8.96
CA ALA A 410 -24.65 10.86 -9.33
C ALA A 410 -23.17 10.83 -9.65
N ALA A 411 -22.81 10.53 -10.89
CA ALA A 411 -21.44 10.48 -11.39
C ALA A 411 -21.20 11.38 -12.63
N PRO A 412 -21.84 12.56 -12.81
CA PRO A 412 -21.50 13.41 -13.93
C PRO A 412 -20.05 13.88 -13.83
N VAL A 413 -19.39 14.06 -14.99
CA VAL A 413 -18.01 14.50 -15.10
C VAL A 413 -17.91 15.87 -15.75
N GLY A 414 -16.96 16.71 -15.35
CA GLY A 414 -16.72 17.98 -16.02
C GLY A 414 -16.31 19.12 -15.09
N PHE A 415 -16.40 20.35 -15.62
CA PHE A 415 -15.85 21.53 -14.95
C PHE A 415 -16.91 22.60 -14.63
N VAL A 416 -18.10 22.52 -15.23
CA VAL A 416 -19.16 23.53 -15.06
C VAL A 416 -20.36 22.87 -14.36
N HIS A 417 -20.76 23.40 -13.22
CA HIS A 417 -21.89 22.98 -12.39
C HIS A 417 -21.86 21.50 -11.92
N VAL A 418 -20.73 20.79 -12.07
CA VAL A 418 -20.64 19.36 -11.71
C VAL A 418 -20.71 19.18 -10.20
N CYS A 419 -19.86 19.89 -9.44
CA CYS A 419 -19.83 19.79 -7.98
C CYS A 419 -21.17 20.27 -7.38
N GLU A 420 -21.70 21.37 -7.86
CA GLU A 420 -22.97 21.93 -7.40
C GLU A 420 -24.15 20.99 -7.66
N SER A 421 -24.14 20.29 -8.79
CA SER A 421 -25.18 19.30 -9.11
C SER A 421 -25.20 18.15 -8.09
N LYS A 422 -24.03 17.64 -7.72
CA LYS A 422 -23.85 16.56 -6.75
C LYS A 422 -24.20 16.99 -5.32
N HIS A 423 -23.78 18.19 -4.91
CA HIS A 423 -24.15 18.74 -3.60
C HIS A 423 -25.66 18.87 -3.41
N ARG A 424 -26.44 19.13 -4.47
CA ARG A 424 -27.89 19.15 -4.40
C ARG A 424 -28.50 17.79 -4.05
N VAL A 425 -27.89 16.68 -4.47
CA VAL A 425 -28.38 15.33 -4.21
C VAL A 425 -28.30 15.00 -2.71
N HIS A 426 -27.31 15.50 -1.99
CA HIS A 426 -27.19 15.31 -0.54
C HIS A 426 -28.37 15.88 0.26
N THR A 427 -29.10 16.85 -0.31
CA THR A 427 -30.26 17.46 0.38
C THR A 427 -31.51 16.56 0.44
N PHE A 428 -31.45 15.35 -0.12
CA PHE A 428 -32.56 14.38 -0.14
C PHE A 428 -32.24 13.15 0.70
N PRO A 429 -32.33 13.19 2.04
CA PRO A 429 -31.85 12.11 2.92
C PRO A 429 -32.64 10.80 2.79
N HIS A 430 -33.86 10.85 2.27
CA HIS A 430 -34.73 9.68 2.15
C HIS A 430 -34.50 8.86 0.88
N ILE A 431 -33.82 9.43 -0.14
CA ILE A 431 -33.55 8.78 -1.42
C ILE A 431 -32.19 8.11 -1.34
N PRO A 432 -32.11 6.76 -1.53
CA PRO A 432 -30.83 6.07 -1.58
C PRO A 432 -29.94 6.63 -2.70
N LYS A 433 -28.68 6.91 -2.40
CA LYS A 433 -27.78 7.51 -3.38
C LYS A 433 -26.38 6.99 -3.33
N ILE A 434 -25.74 7.00 -4.51
CA ILE A 434 -24.30 6.81 -4.70
C ILE A 434 -23.80 8.04 -5.46
N ILE A 435 -22.79 8.72 -4.92
CA ILE A 435 -22.27 9.96 -5.49
C ILE A 435 -20.75 9.82 -5.67
N VAL A 436 -20.26 10.15 -6.86
CA VAL A 436 -18.82 10.33 -7.11
C VAL A 436 -18.51 11.81 -6.91
N GLU A 437 -17.91 12.15 -5.79
CA GLU A 437 -17.67 13.53 -5.37
C GLU A 437 -16.69 14.29 -6.30
N GLY A 438 -16.77 15.61 -6.24
CA GLY A 438 -15.89 16.48 -7.02
C GLY A 438 -16.19 16.47 -8.52
N ARG A 439 -15.17 16.75 -9.34
CA ARG A 439 -15.28 16.88 -10.81
C ARG A 439 -15.19 15.55 -11.55
N ARG A 440 -14.77 14.47 -10.88
CA ARG A 440 -14.59 13.13 -11.43
C ARG A 440 -15.93 12.43 -11.58
N GLY A 441 -15.99 11.49 -12.52
CA GLY A 441 -17.20 10.76 -12.87
C GLY A 441 -17.05 10.16 -14.26
N GLY A 442 -18.15 9.98 -14.95
CA GLY A 442 -18.19 9.51 -16.33
C GLY A 442 -19.21 8.41 -16.56
N SER A 443 -19.59 8.23 -17.81
CA SER A 443 -20.61 7.24 -18.20
C SER A 443 -20.24 5.81 -17.81
N ASN A 444 -18.96 5.42 -17.94
CA ASN A 444 -18.48 4.11 -17.54
C ASN A 444 -18.63 3.90 -16.03
N LEU A 445 -18.33 4.94 -15.24
CA LEU A 445 -18.42 4.86 -13.79
C LEU A 445 -19.89 4.80 -13.33
N ALA A 446 -20.79 5.55 -13.94
CA ALA A 446 -22.21 5.44 -13.67
C ALA A 446 -22.76 4.04 -14.02
N ALA A 447 -22.39 3.50 -15.18
CA ALA A 447 -22.80 2.16 -15.60
C ALA A 447 -22.28 1.05 -14.69
N THR A 448 -21.01 1.14 -14.26
CA THR A 448 -20.44 0.13 -13.35
C THR A 448 -21.09 0.16 -11.97
N LEU A 449 -21.48 1.33 -11.46
CA LEU A 449 -22.24 1.45 -10.21
C LEU A 449 -23.66 0.88 -10.32
N ILE A 450 -24.31 1.00 -11.48
CA ILE A 450 -25.55 0.28 -11.75
C ILE A 450 -25.29 -1.23 -11.73
N ASN A 451 -24.28 -1.70 -12.42
CA ASN A 451 -23.92 -3.12 -12.45
C ASN A 451 -23.62 -3.67 -11.06
N ALA A 452 -22.98 -2.88 -10.16
CA ALA A 452 -22.80 -3.24 -8.77
C ALA A 452 -24.12 -3.48 -8.03
N ILE A 453 -25.14 -2.64 -8.28
CA ILE A 453 -26.47 -2.82 -7.73
C ILE A 453 -27.13 -4.09 -8.29
N LEU A 454 -27.04 -4.33 -9.59
CA LEU A 454 -27.68 -5.48 -10.25
C LEU A 454 -27.12 -6.83 -9.80
N CYS A 455 -25.85 -6.88 -9.36
CA CYS A 455 -25.18 -8.11 -8.91
C CYS A 455 -24.86 -8.11 -7.40
N TYR A 456 -25.59 -7.38 -6.59
CA TYR A 456 -25.30 -7.26 -5.15
C TYR A 456 -25.44 -8.57 -4.37
N ASP A 457 -26.27 -9.52 -4.81
CA ASP A 457 -26.36 -10.87 -4.23
C ASP A 457 -25.00 -11.59 -4.20
N ASP A 458 -24.09 -11.22 -5.11
CA ASP A 458 -22.78 -11.83 -5.26
C ASP A 458 -21.69 -11.14 -4.41
N ALA A 459 -22.03 -10.06 -3.70
CA ALA A 459 -21.06 -9.23 -2.96
C ALA A 459 -20.33 -10.01 -1.85
N ALA A 460 -21.05 -10.87 -1.11
CA ALA A 460 -20.48 -11.63 -0.01
C ALA A 460 -19.45 -12.68 -0.47
N ALA A 461 -19.62 -13.21 -1.68
CA ALA A 461 -18.70 -14.18 -2.27
C ALA A 461 -17.61 -13.53 -3.13
N LEU A 462 -17.59 -12.18 -3.23
CA LEU A 462 -16.75 -11.44 -4.17
C LEU A 462 -16.88 -11.95 -5.63
N TYR A 463 -18.08 -12.33 -6.02
CA TYR A 463 -18.38 -12.91 -7.32
C TYR A 463 -18.98 -11.85 -8.25
N PRO A 464 -18.18 -11.17 -9.10
CA PRO A 464 -18.62 -9.98 -9.84
C PRO A 464 -19.51 -10.30 -11.03
N GLY A 465 -20.64 -10.92 -10.75
CA GLY A 465 -21.71 -11.16 -11.70
C GLY A 465 -21.55 -12.43 -12.54
N ARG A 466 -22.65 -13.19 -12.61
CA ARG A 466 -22.74 -14.45 -13.37
C ARG A 466 -22.96 -14.24 -14.87
N ASP A 467 -23.11 -12.98 -15.29
CA ASP A 467 -23.55 -12.61 -16.64
C ASP A 467 -22.42 -11.96 -17.48
N VAL A 468 -21.15 -12.32 -17.21
CA VAL A 468 -20.00 -11.82 -17.96
C VAL A 468 -19.56 -12.84 -19.02
#